data_3be8f5f7a20dfc4d44073131c4be0f85
#
_entry.id   3be8f5f7a20dfc4d44073131c4be0f85
#
_cell.length_a   1.000
_cell.length_b   1.000
_cell.length_c   1.000
_cell.angle_alpha   90.00
_cell.angle_beta   90.00
_cell.angle_gamma   90.00
#
_symmetry.space_group_name_H-M   'P 1'
#
loop_
_entity.id
_entity.type
_entity.pdbx_description
1 polymer ?
#
loop_
_entity_poly.entity_id
_entity_poly.type
_entity_poly.pdbx_seq_one_letter_code
_entity_poly.pdbx_strand_id
1 'polypeptide(L)'
;MIIMLVDDDEDDRKLFLEATKEVDDTITCISAGNAREALLYLRNTDNPLPDYIFLDLRMPGLSGQDCLVEIKKDVRLMPIRIIVYTTSRDVKESIELRRLGATHFMTKPITPDEVYYMVSFVLGENWD
;
A
#
# COMPACT_ATOMS: atom_id res chain seq x y z
N MET A 1 -4.50 10.93 -9.86
CA MET A 1 -4.44 10.04 -8.69
C MET A 1 -3.03 9.55 -8.48
N ILE A 2 -2.60 9.50 -7.23
CA ILE A 2 -1.27 9.02 -6.84
C ILE A 2 -1.43 7.78 -5.97
N ILE A 3 -0.72 6.72 -6.33
CA ILE A 3 -0.67 5.48 -5.56
C ILE A 3 0.77 5.24 -5.13
N MET A 4 0.99 4.95 -3.85
CA MET A 4 2.29 4.52 -3.34
C MET A 4 2.27 3.02 -3.09
N LEU A 5 3.33 2.35 -3.50
CA LEU A 5 3.57 0.94 -3.20
C LEU A 5 4.76 0.82 -2.27
N VAL A 6 4.60 0.10 -1.18
CA VAL A 6 5.68 -0.19 -0.23
C VAL A 6 5.90 -1.71 -0.21
N ASP A 7 6.97 -2.17 -0.82
CA ASP A 7 7.27 -3.59 -0.98
C ASP A 7 8.78 -3.74 -1.15
N ASP A 8 9.41 -4.66 -0.43
CA ASP A 8 10.86 -4.87 -0.49
C ASP A 8 11.31 -5.72 -1.69
N ASP A 9 10.38 -6.37 -2.39
CA ASP A 9 10.68 -7.20 -3.55
C ASP A 9 10.64 -6.37 -4.83
N GLU A 10 11.78 -6.27 -5.51
CA GLU A 10 11.90 -5.48 -6.73
C GLU A 10 11.00 -6.00 -7.86
N ASP A 11 10.91 -7.32 -8.01
CA ASP A 11 10.08 -7.93 -9.05
C ASP A 11 8.59 -7.67 -8.80
N ASP A 12 8.17 -7.74 -7.55
CA ASP A 12 6.79 -7.43 -7.16
C ASP A 12 6.46 -5.96 -7.41
N ARG A 13 7.39 -5.05 -7.11
CA ARG A 13 7.19 -3.62 -7.39
C ARG A 13 7.01 -3.37 -8.89
N LYS A 14 7.85 -4.00 -9.70
CA LYS A 14 7.79 -3.86 -11.16
C LYS A 14 6.47 -4.38 -11.71
N LEU A 15 6.05 -5.54 -11.25
CA LEU A 15 4.78 -6.15 -11.63
C LEU A 15 3.59 -5.24 -11.28
N PHE A 16 3.60 -4.68 -10.08
CA PHE A 16 2.56 -3.77 -9.62
C PHE A 16 2.51 -2.50 -10.46
N LEU A 17 3.66 -1.91 -10.77
CA LEU A 17 3.73 -0.70 -11.60
C LEU A 17 3.16 -0.95 -12.99
N GLU A 18 3.50 -2.07 -13.60
CA GLU A 18 2.98 -2.44 -14.92
C GLU A 18 1.47 -2.65 -14.90
N ALA A 19 0.97 -3.37 -13.89
CA ALA A 19 -0.45 -3.64 -13.76
C ALA A 19 -1.26 -2.38 -13.50
N THR A 20 -0.76 -1.48 -12.66
CA THR A 20 -1.41 -0.21 -12.35
C THR A 20 -1.54 0.65 -13.60
N LYS A 21 -0.50 0.67 -14.43
CA LYS A 21 -0.50 1.41 -15.68
C LYS A 21 -1.52 0.85 -16.67
N GLU A 22 -1.73 -0.46 -16.67
CA GLU A 22 -2.76 -1.08 -17.50
C GLU A 22 -4.17 -0.77 -17.01
N VAL A 23 -4.36 -0.61 -15.69
CA VAL A 23 -5.66 -0.23 -15.14
C VAL A 23 -6.01 1.19 -15.55
N ASP A 24 -5.06 2.12 -15.39
CA ASP A 24 -5.25 3.52 -15.75
C ASP A 24 -3.86 4.17 -15.90
N ASP A 25 -3.50 4.54 -17.12
CA ASP A 25 -2.18 5.08 -17.43
C ASP A 25 -1.98 6.52 -16.93
N THR A 26 -3.03 7.15 -16.42
CA THR A 26 -2.94 8.49 -15.83
C THR A 26 -2.54 8.45 -14.35
N ILE A 27 -2.52 7.27 -13.73
CA ILE A 27 -2.13 7.12 -12.33
C ILE A 27 -0.62 7.32 -12.18
N THR A 28 -0.23 8.20 -11.26
CA THR A 28 1.15 8.34 -10.85
C THR A 28 1.44 7.32 -9.76
N CYS A 29 2.39 6.43 -10.01
CA CYS A 29 2.75 5.39 -9.05
C CYS A 29 4.12 5.67 -8.47
N ILE A 30 4.20 5.70 -7.14
CA ILE A 30 5.44 5.93 -6.38
C ILE A 30 5.76 4.64 -5.66
N SER A 31 6.99 4.18 -5.71
CA SER A 31 7.40 2.96 -5.02
C SER A 31 8.45 3.22 -3.97
N ALA A 32 8.36 2.50 -2.86
CA ALA A 32 9.36 2.49 -1.79
C ALA A 32 9.76 1.05 -1.50
N GLY A 33 11.04 0.80 -1.32
CA GLY A 33 11.57 -0.54 -1.08
C GLY A 33 11.50 -0.99 0.38
N ASN A 34 11.12 -0.09 1.29
CA ASN A 34 10.96 -0.41 2.71
C ASN A 34 10.13 0.68 3.39
N ALA A 35 9.74 0.41 4.65
CA ALA A 35 8.90 1.32 5.41
C ALA A 35 9.58 2.65 5.72
N ARG A 36 10.88 2.64 5.99
CA ARG A 36 11.65 3.86 6.29
C ARG A 36 11.64 4.81 5.10
N GLU A 37 11.89 4.28 3.91
CA GLU A 37 11.88 5.05 2.66
C GLU A 37 10.49 5.65 2.41
N ALA A 38 9.44 4.87 2.64
CA ALA A 38 8.06 5.34 2.52
C ALA A 38 7.78 6.50 3.47
N LEU A 39 8.16 6.37 4.74
CA LEU A 39 7.93 7.41 5.74
C LEU A 39 8.74 8.67 5.46
N LEU A 40 9.96 8.56 4.94
CA LEU A 40 10.75 9.72 4.52
C LEU A 40 10.04 10.50 3.43
N TYR A 41 9.51 9.80 2.43
CA TYR A 41 8.73 10.44 1.36
C TYR A 41 7.50 11.15 1.93
N LEU A 42 6.73 10.46 2.76
CA LEU A 42 5.45 10.96 3.28
C LEU A 42 5.63 12.15 4.22
N ARG A 43 6.72 12.17 4.98
CA ARG A 43 7.01 13.25 5.94
C ARG A 43 7.57 14.50 5.29
N ASN A 44 8.04 14.40 4.07
CA ASN A 44 8.51 15.56 3.31
C ASN A 44 7.31 16.34 2.76
N THR A 45 7.05 17.51 3.33
CA THR A 45 5.88 18.32 2.97
C THR A 45 5.91 18.88 1.55
N ASP A 46 7.08 18.82 0.88
CA ASP A 46 7.18 19.22 -0.53
C ASP A 46 6.67 18.16 -1.48
N ASN A 47 6.53 16.91 -1.02
CA ASN A 47 6.01 15.81 -1.83
C ASN A 47 4.49 15.77 -1.82
N PRO A 48 3.84 15.50 -2.96
CA PRO A 48 2.40 15.27 -2.97
C PRO A 48 2.05 13.99 -2.23
N LEU A 49 0.92 14.01 -1.50
CA LEU A 49 0.48 12.83 -0.77
C LEU A 49 -0.24 11.84 -1.69
N PRO A 50 -0.01 10.55 -1.51
CA PRO A 50 -0.76 9.54 -2.25
C PRO A 50 -2.22 9.46 -1.78
N ASP A 51 -3.09 9.03 -2.68
CA ASP A 51 -4.49 8.74 -2.36
C ASP A 51 -4.61 7.37 -1.71
N TYR A 52 -3.77 6.42 -2.14
CA TYR A 52 -3.70 5.06 -1.65
C TYR A 52 -2.27 4.67 -1.37
N ILE A 53 -2.07 3.88 -0.33
CA ILE A 53 -0.80 3.18 -0.08
C ILE A 53 -1.10 1.68 -0.07
N PHE A 54 -0.45 0.93 -0.97
CA PHE A 54 -0.44 -0.53 -0.92
C PHE A 54 0.79 -0.93 -0.13
N LEU A 55 0.58 -1.60 0.99
CA LEU A 55 1.62 -1.82 1.98
C LEU A 55 1.83 -3.32 2.20
N ASP A 56 3.02 -3.80 1.86
CA ASP A 56 3.43 -5.16 2.20
C ASP A 56 3.73 -5.23 3.70
N LEU A 57 3.20 -6.26 4.34
CA LEU A 57 3.37 -6.44 5.78
C LEU A 57 4.73 -7.05 6.13
N ARG A 58 5.24 -7.94 5.29
CA ARG A 58 6.47 -8.71 5.55
C ARG A 58 7.66 -8.06 4.88
N MET A 59 8.32 -7.15 5.61
CA MET A 59 9.53 -6.47 5.15
C MET A 59 10.60 -6.52 6.24
N PRO A 60 11.89 -6.59 5.87
CA PRO A 60 12.96 -6.51 6.85
C PRO A 60 13.05 -5.10 7.47
N GLY A 61 13.55 -5.03 8.70
CA GLY A 61 13.65 -3.77 9.43
C GLY A 61 12.29 -3.35 10.01
N LEU A 62 11.88 -2.12 9.74
CA LEU A 62 10.56 -1.62 10.16
C LEU A 62 9.47 -2.35 9.41
N SER A 63 8.58 -3.04 10.12
CA SER A 63 7.53 -3.85 9.52
C SER A 63 6.42 -3.00 8.90
N GLY A 64 5.60 -3.62 8.03
CA GLY A 64 4.43 -2.96 7.49
C GLY A 64 3.45 -2.52 8.57
N GLN A 65 3.29 -3.31 9.63
CA GLN A 65 2.44 -2.95 10.76
C GLN A 65 2.95 -1.69 11.47
N ASP A 66 4.26 -1.61 11.71
CA ASP A 66 4.87 -0.43 12.33
C ASP A 66 4.71 0.81 11.43
N CYS A 67 4.86 0.62 10.13
CA CYS A 67 4.65 1.67 9.14
C CYS A 67 3.22 2.21 9.21
N LEU A 68 2.23 1.31 9.27
CA LEU A 68 0.82 1.67 9.38
C LEU A 68 0.56 2.50 10.64
N VAL A 69 1.10 2.07 11.77
CA VAL A 69 0.96 2.79 13.04
C VAL A 69 1.53 4.20 12.93
N GLU A 70 2.72 4.34 12.36
CA GLU A 70 3.37 5.65 12.20
C GLU A 70 2.57 6.58 11.28
N ILE A 71 2.02 6.06 10.18
CA ILE A 71 1.18 6.85 9.27
C ILE A 71 -0.06 7.34 10.01
N LYS A 72 -0.71 6.49 10.78
CA LYS A 72 -1.98 6.83 11.45
C LYS A 72 -1.81 7.73 12.66
N LYS A 73 -0.59 7.92 13.15
CA LYS A 73 -0.29 8.91 14.20
C LYS A 73 -0.17 10.34 13.68
N ASP A 74 0.08 10.51 12.41
CA ASP A 74 0.28 11.82 11.78
C ASP A 74 -1.05 12.32 11.22
N VAL A 75 -1.55 13.43 11.74
CA VAL A 75 -2.84 14.01 11.34
C VAL A 75 -2.88 14.30 9.83
N ARG A 76 -1.75 14.69 9.24
CA ARG A 76 -1.67 14.97 7.80
C ARG A 76 -1.74 13.70 6.95
N LEU A 77 -1.20 12.59 7.46
CA LEU A 77 -1.14 11.32 6.74
C LEU A 77 -2.33 10.40 7.04
N MET A 78 -2.98 10.62 8.17
CA MET A 78 -4.05 9.76 8.66
C MET A 78 -5.19 9.52 7.65
N PRO A 79 -5.60 10.49 6.81
CA PRO A 79 -6.67 10.26 5.83
C PRO A 79 -6.30 9.37 4.66
N ILE A 80 -5.02 9.08 4.43
CA ILE A 80 -4.59 8.24 3.31
C ILE A 80 -5.14 6.83 3.50
N ARG A 81 -5.69 6.25 2.43
CA ARG A 81 -6.23 4.89 2.46
C ARG A 81 -5.11 3.88 2.33
N ILE A 82 -5.02 2.98 3.31
CA ILE A 82 -3.96 1.97 3.39
C ILE A 82 -4.55 0.61 3.06
N ILE A 83 -4.08 0.01 1.98
CA ILE A 83 -4.44 -1.34 1.59
C ILE A 83 -3.26 -2.24 1.94
N VAL A 84 -3.41 -3.08 2.95
CA VAL A 84 -2.37 -4.04 3.32
C VAL A 84 -2.50 -5.26 2.41
N TYR A 85 -1.42 -5.66 1.78
CA TYR A 85 -1.39 -6.89 1.00
C TYR A 85 -0.21 -7.74 1.45
N THR A 86 -0.47 -9.01 1.69
CA THR A 86 0.50 -9.91 2.32
C THR A 86 0.22 -11.36 1.94
N THR A 87 1.24 -12.20 2.06
CA THR A 87 1.07 -13.65 1.90
C THR A 87 0.35 -14.30 3.07
N SER A 88 0.24 -13.60 4.21
CA SER A 88 -0.49 -14.10 5.38
C SER A 88 -1.99 -14.19 5.10
N ARG A 89 -2.62 -15.24 5.64
CA ARG A 89 -4.09 -15.44 5.60
C ARG A 89 -4.66 -15.49 7.02
N ASP A 90 -3.94 -14.99 7.99
CA ASP A 90 -4.35 -15.00 9.39
C ASP A 90 -5.47 -13.97 9.62
N VAL A 91 -6.65 -14.46 9.97
CA VAL A 91 -7.83 -13.63 10.22
C VAL A 91 -7.61 -12.71 11.41
N LYS A 92 -6.93 -13.17 12.45
CA LYS A 92 -6.63 -12.35 13.64
C LYS A 92 -5.75 -11.17 13.28
N GLU A 93 -4.77 -11.39 12.40
CA GLU A 93 -3.88 -10.34 11.90
C GLU A 93 -4.66 -9.31 11.11
N SER A 94 -5.59 -9.74 10.24
CA SER A 94 -6.41 -8.81 9.47
C SER A 94 -7.30 -7.93 10.35
N ILE A 95 -7.87 -8.50 11.41
CA ILE A 95 -8.69 -7.77 12.38
C ILE A 95 -7.84 -6.71 13.10
N GLU A 96 -6.65 -7.09 13.55
CA GLU A 96 -5.73 -6.19 14.25
C GLU A 96 -5.29 -5.03 13.35
N LEU A 97 -4.98 -5.31 12.08
CA LEU A 97 -4.56 -4.29 11.13
C LEU A 97 -5.68 -3.29 10.85
N ARG A 98 -6.93 -3.76 10.74
CA ARG A 98 -8.08 -2.88 10.57
C ARG A 98 -8.28 -2.00 11.81
N ARG A 99 -8.10 -2.57 12.99
CA ARG A 99 -8.15 -1.82 14.25
C ARG A 99 -7.10 -0.72 14.30
N LEU A 100 -5.92 -0.97 13.73
CA LEU A 100 -4.83 0.00 13.66
C LEU A 100 -5.03 1.04 12.55
N GLY A 101 -6.05 0.90 11.71
CA GLY A 101 -6.42 1.91 10.74
C GLY A 101 -6.25 1.50 9.28
N ALA A 102 -5.95 0.22 8.97
CA ALA A 102 -5.93 -0.25 7.58
C ALA A 102 -7.33 -0.16 6.98
N THR A 103 -7.42 0.34 5.77
CA THR A 103 -8.69 0.44 5.03
C THR A 103 -9.16 -0.94 4.60
N HIS A 104 -8.25 -1.76 4.14
CA HIS A 104 -8.54 -3.10 3.64
C HIS A 104 -7.31 -3.99 3.76
N PHE A 105 -7.54 -5.31 3.78
CA PHE A 105 -6.51 -6.32 3.89
C PHE A 105 -6.73 -7.32 2.76
N MET A 106 -5.70 -7.60 1.96
CA MET A 106 -5.79 -8.51 0.83
C MET A 106 -4.63 -9.49 0.83
N THR A 107 -4.86 -10.68 0.27
CA THR A 107 -3.79 -11.64 0.04
C THR A 107 -2.93 -11.15 -1.13
N LYS A 108 -1.62 -11.23 -0.98
CA LYS A 108 -0.67 -10.78 -2.00
C LYS A 108 -0.85 -11.59 -3.28
N PRO A 109 -1.11 -10.96 -4.42
CA PRO A 109 -1.27 -11.66 -5.68
C PRO A 109 0.06 -12.18 -6.21
N ILE A 110 0.00 -13.26 -7.00
CA ILE A 110 1.18 -13.95 -7.52
C ILE A 110 1.29 -13.91 -9.05
N THR A 111 0.25 -13.45 -9.74
CA THR A 111 0.23 -13.35 -11.21
C THR A 111 -0.06 -11.92 -11.64
N PRO A 112 0.38 -11.51 -12.86
CA PRO A 112 0.06 -10.18 -13.40
C PRO A 112 -1.45 -9.89 -13.43
N ASP A 113 -2.25 -10.87 -13.84
CA ASP A 113 -3.70 -10.71 -13.91
C ASP A 113 -4.32 -10.46 -12.55
N GLU A 114 -3.86 -11.18 -11.53
CA GLU A 114 -4.34 -10.98 -10.15
C GLU A 114 -3.98 -9.60 -9.62
N VAL A 115 -2.81 -9.08 -9.95
CA VAL A 115 -2.42 -7.71 -9.56
C VAL A 115 -3.34 -6.70 -10.22
N TYR A 116 -3.60 -6.87 -11.52
CA TYR A 116 -4.51 -6.01 -12.26
C TYR A 116 -5.90 -5.98 -11.61
N TYR A 117 -6.46 -7.14 -11.29
CA TYR A 117 -7.79 -7.22 -10.68
C TYR A 117 -7.80 -6.65 -9.26
N MET A 118 -6.73 -6.84 -8.49
CA MET A 118 -6.60 -6.26 -7.16
C MET A 118 -6.66 -4.73 -7.22
N VAL A 119 -5.87 -4.12 -8.08
CA VAL A 119 -5.83 -2.67 -8.24
C VAL A 119 -7.18 -2.15 -8.75
N SER A 120 -7.75 -2.82 -9.76
CA SER A 120 -9.07 -2.44 -10.31
C SER A 120 -10.16 -2.49 -9.24
N PHE A 121 -10.17 -3.53 -8.42
CA PHE A 121 -11.14 -3.68 -7.33
C PHE A 121 -11.01 -2.53 -6.33
N VAL A 122 -9.80 -2.25 -5.87
CA VAL A 122 -9.57 -1.21 -4.85
C VAL A 122 -9.99 0.16 -5.37
N LEU A 123 -9.64 0.50 -6.61
CA LEU A 123 -9.96 1.81 -7.18
C LEU A 123 -11.44 1.95 -7.53
N GLY A 124 -12.16 0.85 -7.73
CA GLY A 124 -13.58 0.85 -8.04
C GLY A 124 -14.50 0.90 -6.83
N GLU A 125 -13.97 0.70 -5.62
CA GLU A 125 -14.77 0.65 -4.41
C GLU A 125 -14.93 2.03 -3.76
N ASN A 126 -16.05 2.19 -3.05
CA ASN A 126 -16.27 3.34 -2.18
C ASN A 126 -15.90 2.97 -0.76
N TRP A 127 -14.81 3.55 -0.24
CA TRP A 127 -14.28 3.25 1.09
C TRP A 127 -14.78 4.20 2.18
N ASP A 128 -15.63 5.13 1.84
CA ASP A 128 -16.16 6.13 2.78
C ASP A 128 -17.33 5.59 3.62
#